data_452b66911a68e2663e289e0086f071af
#
_entry.id   452b66911a68e2663e289e0086f071af
#
_cell.length_a   1.000
_cell.length_b   1.000
_cell.length_c   1.000
_cell.angle_alpha   90.00
_cell.angle_beta   90.00
_cell.angle_gamma   90.00
#
_symmetry.space_group_name_H-M   'P 1'
#
loop_
_entity.id
_entity.type
_entity.pdbx_description
1 polymer ?
#
loop_
_entity_poly.entity_id
_entity_poly.type
_entity_poly.pdbx_seq_one_letter_code
_entity_poly.pdbx_strand_id
1 'polypeptide(L)'
;FLAETTRVFDVIIIDSTDPIGPGAVLFSPAFYGNCRRCLTPTGILVTQNGVPFIQGEELSASARSFAELFRHPRFYFAAVPMYMGGAMAFGCASQQTDAGAVNEADLAARLKQRRLDLRYYSPAVHLGAFAMPPYLQDLIA
;
A
#
# COMPACT_ATOMS: atom_id res chain seq x y z
N PHE A 1 -19.19 -6.92 3.36
CA PHE A 1 -19.42 -5.85 2.41
C PHE A 1 -18.66 -6.08 1.10
N LEU A 2 -17.28 -6.12 1.11
CA LEU A 2 -16.52 -6.28 -0.14
C LEU A 2 -16.84 -7.59 -0.89
N ALA A 3 -17.17 -8.68 -0.19
CA ALA A 3 -17.53 -9.94 -0.83
C ALA A 3 -18.86 -9.88 -1.62
N GLU A 4 -19.78 -8.99 -1.24
CA GLU A 4 -21.15 -8.96 -1.73
C GLU A 4 -21.45 -7.74 -2.63
N THR A 5 -20.66 -6.67 -2.49
CA THR A 5 -20.91 -5.43 -3.25
C THR A 5 -20.57 -5.59 -4.72
N THR A 6 -21.37 -4.96 -5.57
CA THR A 6 -21.11 -4.78 -7.01
C THR A 6 -20.47 -3.43 -7.33
N ARG A 7 -20.29 -2.57 -6.31
CA ARG A 7 -19.66 -1.25 -6.50
C ARG A 7 -18.18 -1.41 -6.80
N VAL A 8 -17.66 -0.49 -7.61
CA VAL A 8 -16.23 -0.34 -7.89
C VAL A 8 -15.74 1.01 -7.37
N PHE A 9 -14.47 1.04 -6.99
CA PHE A 9 -13.84 2.19 -6.34
C PHE A 9 -12.52 2.52 -7.03
N ASP A 10 -12.17 3.79 -7.08
CA ASP A 10 -10.87 4.24 -7.57
C ASP A 10 -9.78 4.07 -6.51
N VAL A 11 -10.15 4.08 -5.24
CA VAL A 11 -9.23 3.88 -4.11
C VAL A 11 -9.92 3.04 -3.03
N ILE A 12 -9.22 2.03 -2.53
CA ILE A 12 -9.59 1.28 -1.34
C ILE A 12 -8.43 1.41 -0.35
N ILE A 13 -8.72 1.93 0.84
CA ILE A 13 -7.73 2.08 1.92
C ILE A 13 -8.16 1.18 3.07
N ILE A 14 -7.27 0.28 3.47
CA ILE A 14 -7.44 -0.63 4.59
C ILE A 14 -6.53 -0.19 5.73
N ASP A 15 -7.11 0.50 6.68
CA ASP A 15 -6.49 0.84 7.96
C ASP A 15 -6.83 -0.28 8.95
N SER A 16 -6.03 -1.36 8.89
CA SER A 16 -6.26 -2.57 9.68
C SER A 16 -5.55 -2.48 11.03
N THR A 17 -6.04 -3.31 11.96
CA THR A 17 -5.29 -3.69 13.17
C THR A 17 -4.30 -4.82 12.82
N ASP A 18 -3.54 -5.31 13.80
CA ASP A 18 -2.71 -6.50 13.62
C ASP A 18 -3.54 -7.71 13.14
N PRO A 19 -2.93 -8.68 12.40
CA PRO A 19 -3.62 -9.87 11.89
C PRO A 19 -3.94 -10.90 12.97
N ILE A 20 -4.54 -10.45 14.07
CA ILE A 20 -4.88 -11.25 15.25
C ILE A 20 -6.41 -11.25 15.43
N GLY A 21 -6.97 -12.41 15.74
CA GLY A 21 -8.40 -12.58 15.96
C GLY A 21 -9.24 -12.14 14.74
N PRO A 22 -10.29 -11.32 14.93
CA PRO A 22 -11.15 -10.88 13.83
C PRO A 22 -10.43 -10.08 12.75
N GLY A 23 -9.31 -9.39 13.08
CA GLY A 23 -8.50 -8.62 12.13
C GLY A 23 -7.77 -9.47 11.10
N ALA A 24 -7.50 -10.73 11.41
CA ALA A 24 -6.75 -11.63 10.52
C ALA A 24 -7.38 -11.78 9.11
N VAL A 25 -8.69 -11.67 9.00
CA VAL A 25 -9.38 -11.77 7.71
C VAL A 25 -8.93 -10.68 6.72
N LEU A 26 -8.54 -9.51 7.19
CA LEU A 26 -8.11 -8.37 6.37
C LEU A 26 -6.74 -8.58 5.69
N PHE A 27 -6.02 -9.63 6.08
CA PHE A 27 -4.73 -10.02 5.52
C PHE A 27 -4.83 -11.29 4.64
N SER A 28 -6.03 -11.82 4.48
CA SER A 28 -6.22 -13.06 3.70
C SER A 28 -6.18 -12.81 2.19
N PRO A 29 -5.68 -13.78 1.38
CA PRO A 29 -5.74 -13.71 -0.08
C PRO A 29 -7.16 -13.52 -0.61
N ALA A 30 -8.15 -14.14 0.04
CA ALA A 30 -9.57 -13.97 -0.33
C ALA A 30 -10.06 -12.53 -0.15
N PHE A 31 -9.64 -11.86 0.92
CA PHE A 31 -9.99 -10.46 1.16
C PHE A 31 -9.31 -9.55 0.12
N TYR A 32 -8.03 -9.73 -0.16
CA TYR A 32 -7.33 -8.97 -1.20
C TYR A 32 -7.91 -9.24 -2.61
N GLY A 33 -8.35 -10.46 -2.89
CA GLY A 33 -9.09 -10.80 -4.11
C GLY A 33 -10.41 -10.02 -4.23
N ASN A 34 -11.15 -9.87 -3.13
CA ASN A 34 -12.35 -9.03 -3.09
C ASN A 34 -12.03 -7.54 -3.30
N CYS A 35 -10.95 -7.04 -2.69
CA CYS A 35 -10.49 -5.67 -2.95
C CYS A 35 -10.16 -5.47 -4.43
N ARG A 36 -9.39 -6.39 -5.04
CA ARG A 36 -9.08 -6.34 -6.46
C ARG A 36 -10.34 -6.29 -7.34
N ARG A 37 -11.33 -7.14 -7.06
CA ARG A 37 -12.60 -7.17 -7.80
C ARG A 37 -13.38 -5.86 -7.69
N CYS A 38 -13.29 -5.19 -6.57
CA CYS A 38 -13.98 -3.93 -6.29
C CYS A 38 -13.19 -2.68 -6.73
N LEU A 39 -12.02 -2.83 -7.34
CA LEU A 39 -11.26 -1.71 -7.90
C LEU A 39 -11.59 -1.49 -9.37
N THR A 40 -11.61 -0.21 -9.79
CA THR A 40 -11.54 0.15 -11.20
C THR A 40 -10.20 -0.33 -11.81
N PRO A 41 -10.06 -0.45 -13.13
CA PRO A 41 -8.80 -0.92 -13.75
C PRO A 41 -7.56 -0.13 -13.34
N THR A 42 -7.69 1.18 -13.11
CA THR A 42 -6.64 2.08 -12.65
C THR A 42 -6.66 2.31 -11.14
N GLY A 43 -7.61 1.71 -10.44
CA GLY A 43 -7.82 1.87 -9.00
C GLY A 43 -6.66 1.32 -8.18
N ILE A 44 -6.49 1.89 -6.99
CA ILE A 44 -5.37 1.59 -6.10
C ILE A 44 -5.89 1.04 -4.78
N LEU A 45 -5.36 -0.12 -4.37
CA LEU A 45 -5.47 -0.63 -3.02
C LEU A 45 -4.32 -0.09 -2.18
N VAL A 46 -4.61 0.41 -0.99
CA VAL A 46 -3.60 0.74 0.03
C VAL A 46 -3.93 -0.02 1.31
N THR A 47 -2.92 -0.67 1.90
CA THR A 47 -3.07 -1.43 3.14
C THR A 47 -2.00 -1.05 4.15
N GLN A 48 -2.36 -1.01 5.41
CA GLN A 48 -1.40 -0.94 6.50
C GLN A 48 -0.82 -2.35 6.72
N ASN A 49 0.51 -2.49 6.80
CA ASN A 49 1.21 -3.77 6.91
C ASN A 49 2.20 -3.83 8.08
N GLY A 50 1.96 -3.03 9.10
CA GLY A 50 2.68 -3.08 10.36
C GLY A 50 4.10 -2.50 10.32
N VAL A 51 4.84 -2.82 11.36
CA VAL A 51 6.25 -2.40 11.55
C VAL A 51 7.16 -3.54 11.11
N PRO A 52 7.81 -3.49 9.95
CA PRO A 52 8.48 -4.65 9.34
C PRO A 52 9.61 -5.23 10.16
N PHE A 53 10.28 -4.41 10.98
CA PHE A 53 11.33 -4.90 11.87
C PHE A 53 10.81 -5.91 12.90
N ILE A 54 9.52 -5.80 13.28
CA ILE A 54 8.88 -6.67 14.28
C ILE A 54 7.92 -7.66 13.59
N GLN A 55 7.27 -7.24 12.51
CA GLN A 55 6.17 -7.96 11.83
C GLN A 55 6.56 -8.35 10.39
N GLY A 56 7.82 -8.78 10.18
CA GLY A 56 8.32 -9.11 8.85
C GLY A 56 7.57 -10.25 8.16
N GLU A 57 7.11 -11.27 8.92
CA GLU A 57 6.34 -12.39 8.37
C GLU A 57 4.99 -11.95 7.78
N GLU A 58 4.34 -11.02 8.44
CA GLU A 58 3.05 -10.46 8.00
C GLU A 58 3.21 -9.65 6.72
N LEU A 59 4.28 -8.84 6.65
CA LEU A 59 4.63 -8.11 5.45
C LEU A 59 4.90 -9.07 4.28
N SER A 60 5.70 -10.12 4.50
CA SER A 60 6.02 -11.13 3.48
C SER A 60 4.77 -11.89 3.01
N ALA A 61 3.85 -12.21 3.91
CA ALA A 61 2.59 -12.88 3.55
C ALA A 61 1.70 -11.99 2.68
N SER A 62 1.62 -10.69 3.01
CA SER A 62 0.89 -9.71 2.20
C SER A 62 1.55 -9.50 0.84
N ALA A 63 2.90 -9.47 0.79
CA ALA A 63 3.66 -9.31 -0.46
C ALA A 63 3.40 -10.46 -1.43
N ARG A 64 3.43 -11.72 -0.94
CA ARG A 64 3.08 -12.90 -1.75
C ARG A 64 1.66 -12.79 -2.32
N SER A 65 0.68 -12.44 -1.48
CA SER A 65 -0.70 -12.28 -1.93
C SER A 65 -0.86 -11.18 -2.96
N PHE A 66 -0.13 -10.09 -2.81
CA PHE A 66 -0.16 -8.98 -3.78
C PHE A 66 0.48 -9.36 -5.11
N ALA A 67 1.60 -10.09 -5.08
CA ALA A 67 2.28 -10.57 -6.28
C ALA A 67 1.40 -11.52 -7.11
N GLU A 68 0.59 -12.36 -6.45
CA GLU A 68 -0.35 -13.27 -7.12
C GLU A 68 -1.58 -12.52 -7.70
N LEU A 69 -2.03 -11.47 -7.03
CA LEU A 69 -3.31 -10.83 -7.35
C LEU A 69 -3.19 -9.60 -8.23
N PHE A 70 -2.10 -8.85 -8.14
CA PHE A 70 -1.96 -7.55 -8.79
C PHE A 70 -0.79 -7.52 -9.77
N ARG A 71 -0.96 -6.78 -10.86
CA ARG A 71 0.11 -6.58 -11.85
C ARG A 71 1.21 -5.63 -11.35
N HIS A 72 0.84 -4.66 -10.53
CA HIS A 72 1.74 -3.67 -9.95
C HIS A 72 1.66 -3.70 -8.42
N PRO A 73 2.19 -4.77 -7.78
CA PRO A 73 2.34 -4.80 -6.33
C PRO A 73 3.52 -3.90 -5.93
N ARG A 74 3.32 -3.07 -4.93
CA ARG A 74 4.35 -2.21 -4.37
C ARG A 74 4.18 -2.13 -2.86
N PHE A 75 5.27 -1.80 -2.19
CA PHE A 75 5.25 -1.43 -0.78
C PHE A 75 6.01 -0.12 -0.62
N TYR A 76 5.58 0.70 0.32
CA TYR A 76 6.27 1.94 0.67
C TYR A 76 6.35 2.09 2.19
N PHE A 77 7.28 2.94 2.61
CA PHE A 77 7.53 3.25 4.00
C PHE A 77 7.07 4.66 4.33
N ALA A 78 6.44 4.81 5.50
CA ALA A 78 6.16 6.13 6.05
C ALA A 78 6.52 6.18 7.54
N ALA A 79 6.97 7.35 7.99
CA ALA A 79 7.18 7.60 9.40
C ALA A 79 5.84 7.70 10.12
N VAL A 80 5.64 6.84 11.12
CA VAL A 80 4.47 6.83 12.01
C VAL A 80 4.99 6.80 13.46
N PRO A 81 5.36 7.96 14.04
CA PRO A 81 6.08 8.03 15.31
C PRO A 81 5.35 7.43 16.50
N MET A 82 4.04 7.23 16.40
CA MET A 82 3.22 6.63 17.46
C MET A 82 3.47 5.12 17.64
N TYR A 83 4.04 4.46 16.63
CA TYR A 83 4.33 3.03 16.68
C TYR A 83 5.79 2.77 17.05
N MET A 84 6.01 1.65 17.74
CA MET A 84 7.35 1.19 18.09
C MET A 84 8.18 1.00 16.82
N GLY A 85 9.37 1.60 16.77
CA GLY A 85 10.22 1.59 15.57
C GLY A 85 10.01 2.76 14.62
N GLY A 86 8.92 3.54 14.78
CA GLY A 86 8.74 4.83 14.10
C GLY A 86 8.47 4.80 12.61
N ALA A 87 8.55 3.64 11.96
CA ALA A 87 8.31 3.48 10.52
C ALA A 87 7.41 2.27 10.25
N MET A 88 6.42 2.45 9.38
CA MET A 88 5.48 1.40 8.99
C MET A 88 5.58 1.12 7.49
N ALA A 89 5.32 -0.13 7.13
CA ALA A 89 5.12 -0.55 5.76
C ALA A 89 3.65 -0.42 5.37
N PHE A 90 3.45 0.01 4.14
CA PHE A 90 2.15 0.06 3.51
C PHE A 90 2.20 -0.64 2.16
N GLY A 91 1.27 -1.56 1.94
CA GLY A 91 1.06 -2.14 0.63
C GLY A 91 0.33 -1.15 -0.29
N CYS A 92 0.73 -1.12 -1.56
CA CYS A 92 0.10 -0.31 -2.59
C CYS A 92 0.02 -1.14 -3.88
N ALA A 93 -1.17 -1.46 -4.35
CA ALA A 93 -1.32 -2.37 -5.46
C ALA A 93 -2.40 -1.95 -6.46
N SER A 94 -2.17 -2.20 -7.74
CA SER A 94 -3.10 -1.89 -8.83
C SER A 94 -2.91 -2.84 -10.02
N GLN A 95 -3.91 -2.88 -10.91
CA GLN A 95 -3.80 -3.60 -12.18
C GLN A 95 -3.14 -2.79 -13.29
N GLN A 96 -3.28 -1.47 -13.29
CA GLN A 96 -2.77 -0.62 -14.37
C GLN A 96 -1.93 0.57 -13.90
N THR A 97 -1.93 0.87 -12.60
CA THR A 97 -1.21 2.01 -12.04
C THR A 97 0.00 1.52 -11.25
N ASP A 98 1.21 1.90 -11.67
CA ASP A 98 2.42 1.68 -10.88
C ASP A 98 2.74 2.94 -10.06
N ALA A 99 2.39 2.92 -8.77
CA ALA A 99 2.60 4.06 -7.90
C ALA A 99 4.09 4.34 -7.61
N GLY A 100 4.96 3.33 -7.75
CA GLY A 100 6.40 3.48 -7.58
C GLY A 100 7.14 3.95 -8.85
N ALA A 101 6.50 3.87 -10.03
CA ALA A 101 7.12 4.20 -11.32
C ALA A 101 6.74 5.60 -11.82
N VAL A 102 6.61 6.56 -10.92
CA VAL A 102 6.31 7.96 -11.25
C VAL A 102 7.57 8.82 -11.10
N ASN A 103 7.72 9.85 -11.93
CA ASN A 103 8.83 10.77 -11.81
C ASN A 103 8.46 12.01 -10.98
N GLU A 104 9.49 12.67 -10.44
CA GLU A 104 9.31 13.81 -9.55
C GLU A 104 8.63 15.00 -10.23
N ALA A 105 8.95 15.27 -11.50
CA ALA A 105 8.41 16.41 -12.24
C ALA A 105 6.90 16.25 -12.48
N ASP A 106 6.44 15.04 -12.80
CA ASP A 106 5.01 14.76 -12.99
C ASP A 106 4.24 14.91 -11.67
N LEU A 107 4.81 14.42 -10.56
CA LEU A 107 4.20 14.60 -9.24
C LEU A 107 4.10 16.08 -8.86
N ALA A 108 5.17 16.84 -9.07
CA ALA A 108 5.19 18.29 -8.81
C ALA A 108 4.15 19.04 -9.66
N ALA A 109 4.05 18.71 -10.95
CA ALA A 109 3.05 19.29 -11.85
C ALA A 109 1.61 18.98 -11.38
N ARG A 110 1.32 17.74 -10.96
CA ARG A 110 0.01 17.35 -10.43
C ARG A 110 -0.35 18.09 -9.16
N LEU A 111 0.59 18.23 -8.21
CA LEU A 111 0.38 19.00 -6.97
C LEU A 111 0.05 20.46 -7.26
N LYS A 112 0.82 21.09 -8.15
CA LYS A 112 0.58 22.48 -8.58
C LYS A 112 -0.78 22.64 -9.24
N GLN A 113 -1.15 21.74 -10.16
CA GLN A 113 -2.44 21.77 -10.84
C GLN A 113 -3.62 21.62 -9.86
N ARG A 114 -3.47 20.75 -8.87
CA ARG A 114 -4.50 20.49 -7.86
C ARG A 114 -4.55 21.53 -6.76
N ARG A 115 -3.57 22.44 -6.68
CA ARG A 115 -3.44 23.48 -5.64
C ARG A 115 -3.54 22.91 -4.23
N LEU A 116 -2.89 21.74 -4.00
CA LEU A 116 -2.89 21.09 -2.70
C LEU A 116 -1.84 21.74 -1.80
N ASP A 117 -2.24 22.18 -0.62
CA ASP A 117 -1.36 22.63 0.45
C ASP A 117 -1.12 21.46 1.41
N LEU A 118 -0.01 20.75 1.22
CA LEU A 118 0.32 19.54 1.95
C LEU A 118 1.51 19.76 2.88
N ARG A 119 1.38 19.38 4.13
CA ARG A 119 2.43 19.58 5.16
C ARG A 119 3.41 18.43 5.27
N TYR A 120 3.05 17.23 4.83
CA TYR A 120 3.89 16.04 4.90
C TYR A 120 4.34 15.55 3.53
N TYR A 121 3.41 15.42 2.59
CA TYR A 121 3.68 14.84 1.28
C TYR A 121 4.35 15.86 0.34
N SER A 122 5.42 15.39 -0.31
CA SER A 122 6.06 16.06 -1.45
C SER A 122 6.48 15.01 -2.49
N PRO A 123 6.82 15.41 -3.72
CA PRO A 123 7.34 14.47 -4.72
C PRO A 123 8.57 13.70 -4.24
N ALA A 124 9.51 14.38 -3.57
CA ALA A 124 10.70 13.73 -3.01
C ALA A 124 10.36 12.74 -1.89
N VAL A 125 9.40 13.07 -1.00
CA VAL A 125 8.92 12.14 0.03
C VAL A 125 8.25 10.94 -0.61
N HIS A 126 7.48 11.12 -1.68
CA HIS A 126 6.88 10.00 -2.41
C HIS A 126 7.95 9.02 -2.94
N LEU A 127 8.93 9.54 -3.68
CA LEU A 127 9.99 8.70 -4.22
C LEU A 127 10.83 8.03 -3.13
N GLY A 128 11.15 8.77 -2.07
CA GLY A 128 11.88 8.24 -0.91
C GLY A 128 11.11 7.14 -0.18
N ALA A 129 9.79 7.21 -0.12
CA ALA A 129 8.95 6.20 0.52
C ALA A 129 9.04 4.82 -0.17
N PHE A 130 9.28 4.78 -1.49
CA PHE A 130 9.50 3.54 -2.25
C PHE A 130 10.95 3.07 -2.28
N ALA A 131 11.90 3.86 -1.78
CA ALA A 131 13.31 3.48 -1.69
C ALA A 131 13.54 2.55 -0.49
N MET A 132 13.33 1.25 -0.72
CA MET A 132 13.42 0.22 0.32
C MET A 132 14.85 -0.17 0.62
N PRO A 133 15.27 -0.25 1.90
CA PRO A 133 16.54 -0.86 2.28
C PRO A 133 16.55 -2.36 1.94
N PRO A 134 17.76 -2.96 1.71
CA PRO A 134 17.88 -4.35 1.26
C PRO A 134 17.09 -5.36 2.09
N TYR A 135 17.17 -5.30 3.42
CA TYR A 135 16.44 -6.24 4.28
C TYR A 135 14.91 -6.24 4.08
N LEU A 136 14.36 -5.11 3.63
CA LEU A 136 12.94 -5.00 3.32
C LEU A 136 12.63 -5.53 1.92
N GLN A 137 13.56 -5.32 0.98
CA GLN A 137 13.44 -5.92 -0.36
C GLN A 137 13.39 -7.45 -0.23
N ASP A 138 14.20 -8.03 0.66
CA ASP A 138 14.19 -9.47 0.93
C ASP A 138 12.85 -9.96 1.51
N LEU A 139 12.17 -9.14 2.32
CA LEU A 139 10.86 -9.49 2.89
C LEU A 139 9.71 -9.45 1.86
N ILE A 140 9.83 -8.64 0.82
CA ILE A 140 8.78 -8.43 -0.19
C ILE A 140 9.09 -9.06 -1.56
N ALA A 141 10.21 -9.79 -1.66
CA ALA A 141 10.66 -10.49 -2.87
C ALA A 141 9.76 -11.69 -3.24
#